data_5693f3c5cd8c167ce825db00fbf3b815
#
_entry.id   5693f3c5cd8c167ce825db00fbf3b815
#
_cell.length_a   1.000
_cell.length_b   1.000
_cell.length_c   1.000
_cell.angle_alpha   90.00
_cell.angle_beta   90.00
_cell.angle_gamma   90.00
#
_symmetry.space_group_name_H-M   'P 1'
#
loop_
_entity.id
_entity.type
_entity.pdbx_description
1 polymer ?
#
loop_
_entity_poly.entity_id
_entity_poly.type
_entity_poly.pdbx_seq_one_letter_code
_entity_poly.pdbx_strand_id
1 'polypeptide(L)'
;MKNFLILSLLSVCSLISFAQVECDYQPDVESDYLIGVSDILAVLGLFGEVDLDQDGIWDSTDLCTDIDACNFDLSPSEECQYYDMNGNCGGDTFIPDNLVGSWAFSTIEGAITVGSNPYGSNWHVSPPNGLNPVQYDDVYTFNEDGTLSMNYNGLILDAFLDYSIQPYDCDGVDVIYNFGGGTSGEDVFTLVPNNNDCPCPFFGTTDASMTYEIVELTSTTLVLHSQIDNSSCDIENGYFTFTFEKITEEVINDYQGADSYPDMDLIWSDEFEGSSINTQNWTYDIGASGWGNNELQNYTSSSSNSFVSNGYLNIVAKEENGGYTSARLKSIDLQEFQFGRIDVSAKLPEGQGIWPAIWMLGHNFPTSGWPACGEIDIMELIGNEPSTVHGTAHWGTSWNVHQYSGDEITLPEGQKFSDAFHLFSIAWTENSITWLMDDQPYYSIDNTQMNGQPYPFNNSFFFIMNIAVGGNWPGYPNSSTLFPQTMQVDYVRVFQ
;
A
#
# COMPACT_ATOMS: atom_id res chain seq x y z
N MET A 1 -18.13 23.63 52.54
CA MET A 1 -17.07 23.53 51.55
C MET A 1 -16.09 22.37 51.83
N LYS A 2 -15.64 22.13 53.06
CA LYS A 2 -14.72 21.01 53.42
C LYS A 2 -15.26 19.62 53.04
N ASN A 3 -16.55 19.34 53.29
CA ASN A 3 -17.15 18.03 53.02
C ASN A 3 -17.41 17.74 51.52
N PHE A 4 -17.42 18.76 50.66
CA PHE A 4 -17.65 18.60 49.24
C PHE A 4 -16.34 18.23 48.51
N LEU A 5 -15.19 18.74 49.00
CA LEU A 5 -13.88 18.40 48.43
C LEU A 5 -13.46 16.97 48.78
N ILE A 6 -13.76 16.51 49.99
CA ILE A 6 -13.46 15.14 50.46
C ILE A 6 -14.29 14.10 49.68
N LEU A 7 -15.55 14.40 49.35
CA LEU A 7 -16.37 13.50 48.50
C LEU A 7 -15.93 13.45 47.05
N SER A 8 -15.35 14.52 46.52
CA SER A 8 -14.82 14.51 45.12
C SER A 8 -13.48 13.76 44.99
N LEU A 9 -12.63 13.81 46.03
CA LEU A 9 -11.38 13.06 46.08
C LEU A 9 -11.61 11.55 46.27
N LEU A 10 -12.54 11.16 47.12
CA LEU A 10 -12.96 9.75 47.22
C LEU A 10 -13.66 9.21 45.97
N SER A 11 -14.27 10.09 45.18
CA SER A 11 -14.86 9.74 43.86
C SER A 11 -13.81 9.49 42.77
N VAL A 12 -12.65 10.13 42.85
CA VAL A 12 -11.55 9.92 41.86
C VAL A 12 -10.86 8.58 42.14
N CYS A 13 -10.59 8.21 43.40
CA CYS A 13 -10.09 6.87 43.72
C CYS A 13 -11.06 5.73 43.37
N SER A 14 -12.37 5.99 43.31
CA SER A 14 -13.36 4.96 42.93
C SER A 14 -13.60 4.84 41.41
N LEU A 15 -13.04 5.74 40.58
CA LEU A 15 -13.14 5.70 39.12
C LEU A 15 -11.94 5.01 38.46
N ILE A 16 -10.87 4.70 39.23
CA ILE A 16 -9.68 3.97 38.74
C ILE A 16 -9.77 2.47 39.09
N SER A 17 -10.95 1.96 39.37
CA SER A 17 -11.18 0.55 39.75
C SER A 17 -11.36 -0.33 38.52
N PHE A 18 -10.26 -0.64 37.80
CA PHE A 18 -10.16 -1.81 36.96
C PHE A 18 -8.89 -2.67 37.20
N ALA A 19 -8.16 -2.42 38.26
CA ALA A 19 -7.22 -3.39 38.80
C ALA A 19 -7.27 -3.28 40.33
N GLN A 20 -7.22 -4.41 41.06
CA GLN A 20 -7.11 -4.46 42.51
C GLN A 20 -5.70 -3.99 42.92
N VAL A 21 -5.46 -2.69 42.82
CA VAL A 21 -4.34 -2.06 43.50
C VAL A 21 -4.91 -1.47 44.78
N GLU A 22 -4.54 -2.01 45.95
CA GLU A 22 -4.74 -1.35 47.22
C GLU A 22 -3.97 -0.03 47.14
N CYS A 23 -4.71 1.08 47.15
CA CYS A 23 -4.14 2.42 47.15
C CYS A 23 -3.52 2.66 48.53
N ASP A 24 -2.23 2.37 48.69
CA ASP A 24 -1.47 2.54 49.95
C ASP A 24 -1.08 4.02 50.21
N TYR A 25 -1.69 4.95 49.43
CA TYR A 25 -1.45 6.37 49.57
C TYR A 25 -2.09 6.90 50.88
N GLN A 26 -1.25 7.39 51.75
CA GLN A 26 -1.66 8.06 52.99
C GLN A 26 -1.71 9.58 52.76
N PRO A 27 -2.90 10.18 52.65
CA PRO A 27 -3.05 11.62 52.41
C PRO A 27 -2.67 12.51 53.60
N ASP A 28 -2.16 11.95 54.68
CA ASP A 28 -1.66 12.63 55.87
C ASP A 28 -0.13 12.50 55.92
N VAL A 29 0.55 13.36 55.13
CA VAL A 29 2.02 13.34 54.96
C VAL A 29 2.75 13.68 56.28
N GLU A 30 2.15 14.49 57.15
CA GLU A 30 2.74 14.94 58.39
C GLU A 30 2.37 14.02 59.57
N SER A 31 1.52 13.00 59.33
CA SER A 31 1.04 12.03 60.35
C SER A 31 0.44 12.67 61.60
N ASP A 32 -0.21 13.80 61.44
CA ASP A 32 -0.81 14.57 62.51
C ASP A 32 -2.34 14.33 62.68
N TYR A 33 -2.87 13.40 61.86
CA TYR A 33 -4.29 13.04 61.75
C TYR A 33 -5.22 14.17 61.26
N LEU A 34 -4.63 15.19 60.64
CA LEU A 34 -5.35 16.30 60.00
C LEU A 34 -4.94 16.47 58.55
N ILE A 35 -5.88 16.57 57.64
CA ILE A 35 -5.57 16.89 56.24
C ILE A 35 -5.35 18.40 56.10
N GLY A 36 -4.11 18.82 56.07
CA GLY A 36 -3.64 20.18 55.93
C GLY A 36 -3.36 20.61 54.50
N VAL A 37 -2.69 21.74 54.33
CA VAL A 37 -2.28 22.26 53.02
C VAL A 37 -1.12 21.44 52.44
N SER A 38 -0.23 20.95 53.28
CA SER A 38 0.92 20.11 52.91
C SER A 38 0.48 18.81 52.30
N ASP A 39 -0.53 18.18 52.89
CA ASP A 39 -1.08 16.92 52.36
C ASP A 39 -1.76 17.11 51.03
N ILE A 40 -2.47 18.24 50.88
CA ILE A 40 -3.10 18.59 49.58
C ILE A 40 -2.04 18.88 48.50
N LEU A 41 -0.94 19.54 48.87
CA LEU A 41 0.15 19.84 47.93
C LEU A 41 0.90 18.56 47.50
N ALA A 42 1.09 17.62 48.42
CA ALA A 42 1.66 16.32 48.10
C ALA A 42 0.77 15.53 47.09
N VAL A 43 -0.55 15.52 47.31
CA VAL A 43 -1.50 14.93 46.37
C VAL A 43 -1.49 15.65 45.00
N LEU A 44 -1.42 16.98 45.00
CA LEU A 44 -1.37 17.77 43.77
C LEU A 44 -0.05 17.59 43.01
N GLY A 45 1.05 17.29 43.73
CA GLY A 45 2.34 16.97 43.11
C GLY A 45 2.34 15.67 42.34
N LEU A 46 1.44 14.76 42.66
CA LEU A 46 1.24 13.50 41.94
C LEU A 46 0.27 13.61 40.74
N PHE A 47 -0.42 14.76 40.60
CA PHE A 47 -1.28 15.01 39.43
C PHE A 47 -0.43 15.26 38.19
N GLY A 48 -0.41 14.31 37.29
CA GLY A 48 0.39 14.34 36.07
C GLY A 48 1.47 13.26 36.02
N GLU A 49 1.74 12.57 37.12
CA GLU A 49 2.49 11.34 37.15
C GLU A 49 1.63 10.20 36.57
N VAL A 50 2.24 9.33 35.82
CA VAL A 50 1.62 8.16 35.19
C VAL A 50 2.42 6.94 35.64
N ASP A 51 1.79 5.81 35.77
CA ASP A 51 2.35 4.49 36.01
C ASP A 51 1.77 3.61 34.90
N LEU A 52 2.47 3.55 33.76
CA LEU A 52 1.99 2.92 32.54
C LEU A 52 2.04 1.39 32.62
N ASP A 53 3.04 0.88 33.34
CA ASP A 53 3.26 -0.55 33.49
C ASP A 53 2.60 -1.15 34.73
N GLN A 54 2.05 -0.29 35.60
CA GLN A 54 1.31 -0.65 36.81
C GLN A 54 2.15 -1.46 37.83
N ASP A 55 3.46 -1.24 37.88
CA ASP A 55 4.37 -1.85 38.87
C ASP A 55 4.32 -1.14 40.25
N GLY A 56 3.66 0.01 40.34
CA GLY A 56 3.51 0.83 41.51
C GLY A 56 4.61 1.90 41.65
N ILE A 57 5.42 2.13 40.64
CA ILE A 57 6.42 3.19 40.55
C ILE A 57 5.98 4.18 39.48
N TRP A 58 6.19 5.47 39.71
CA TRP A 58 5.81 6.49 38.74
C TRP A 58 6.83 6.59 37.59
N ASP A 59 6.39 6.66 36.34
CA ASP A 59 7.22 6.76 35.17
C ASP A 59 8.31 7.84 35.23
N SER A 60 8.13 8.88 36.02
CA SER A 60 9.17 9.90 36.28
C SER A 60 10.40 9.38 37.03
N THR A 61 10.29 8.21 37.68
CA THR A 61 11.34 7.55 38.45
C THR A 61 11.66 6.16 37.95
N ASP A 62 10.89 5.68 36.99
CA ASP A 62 11.13 4.43 36.30
C ASP A 62 12.08 4.64 35.10
N LEU A 63 13.02 3.75 34.92
CA LEU A 63 13.99 3.79 33.80
C LEU A 63 13.50 3.09 32.55
N CYS A 64 12.45 2.24 32.66
CA CYS A 64 11.83 1.62 31.48
C CYS A 64 10.31 1.82 31.47
N THR A 65 9.88 2.78 30.70
CA THR A 65 8.46 3.13 30.47
C THR A 65 7.95 2.72 29.10
N ASP A 66 8.72 1.96 28.34
CA ASP A 66 8.35 1.48 27.01
C ASP A 66 7.57 0.19 27.14
N ILE A 67 6.28 0.23 26.75
CA ILE A 67 5.35 -0.92 26.78
C ILE A 67 5.81 -2.11 25.93
N ASP A 68 6.66 -1.88 24.95
CA ASP A 68 7.17 -2.91 24.05
C ASP A 68 8.46 -3.55 24.59
N ALA A 69 9.03 -3.03 25.67
CA ALA A 69 10.18 -3.60 26.32
C ALA A 69 9.83 -4.89 27.08
N CYS A 70 10.70 -5.86 27.05
CA CYS A 70 10.50 -7.15 27.72
C CYS A 70 10.66 -7.09 29.24
N ASN A 71 11.31 -6.06 29.77
CA ASN A 71 11.43 -5.78 31.20
C ASN A 71 10.48 -4.67 31.69
N PHE A 72 9.60 -4.20 30.84
CA PHE A 72 8.43 -3.42 31.22
C PHE A 72 7.69 -4.17 32.33
N ASP A 73 7.30 -3.79 33.39
CA ASP A 73 6.71 -4.50 34.56
C ASP A 73 7.72 -5.23 35.50
N LEU A 74 9.01 -5.35 35.18
CA LEU A 74 9.85 -6.28 35.95
C LEU A 74 10.95 -5.62 36.77
N SER A 75 11.42 -4.42 36.41
CA SER A 75 12.55 -3.79 37.12
C SER A 75 12.66 -2.30 36.84
N PRO A 76 12.04 -1.46 37.67
CA PRO A 76 12.01 -0.01 37.47
C PRO A 76 13.36 0.69 37.64
N SER A 77 14.41 -0.05 38.01
CA SER A 77 15.76 0.46 38.17
C SER A 77 16.71 0.13 37.04
N GLU A 78 16.21 -0.49 35.99
CA GLU A 78 16.97 -0.86 34.80
C GLU A 78 16.42 -0.17 33.55
N GLU A 79 17.28 0.20 32.61
CA GLU A 79 16.87 0.72 31.33
C GLU A 79 16.06 -0.32 30.56
N CYS A 80 15.22 0.12 29.58
CA CYS A 80 14.42 -0.77 28.77
C CYS A 80 15.29 -1.84 28.10
N GLN A 81 14.86 -3.08 28.23
CA GLN A 81 15.45 -4.23 27.58
C GLN A 81 14.41 -4.83 26.62
N TYR A 82 14.87 -5.40 25.54
CA TYR A 82 14.00 -5.96 24.52
C TYR A 82 14.30 -7.43 24.31
N TYR A 83 13.35 -8.15 23.75
CA TYR A 83 13.57 -9.56 23.41
C TYR A 83 14.60 -9.70 22.29
N ASP A 84 15.58 -10.61 22.47
CA ASP A 84 16.43 -11.05 21.38
C ASP A 84 15.64 -11.98 20.43
N MET A 85 16.24 -12.32 19.28
CA MET A 85 15.66 -13.22 18.30
C MET A 85 15.34 -14.63 18.84
N ASN A 86 15.87 -15.01 19.98
CA ASN A 86 15.60 -16.26 20.67
C ASN A 86 14.50 -16.11 21.74
N GLY A 87 13.95 -14.92 21.90
CA GLY A 87 12.93 -14.59 22.90
C GLY A 87 13.48 -14.41 24.32
N ASN A 88 14.79 -14.08 24.48
CA ASN A 88 15.37 -13.79 25.79
C ASN A 88 15.36 -12.28 26.03
N CYS A 89 14.82 -11.83 27.15
CA CYS A 89 14.84 -10.44 27.55
C CYS A 89 16.25 -9.96 27.89
N GLY A 90 16.66 -8.82 27.31
CA GLY A 90 18.00 -8.26 27.53
C GLY A 90 19.11 -9.01 26.82
N GLY A 91 18.79 -9.80 25.80
CA GLY A 91 19.76 -10.40 24.91
C GLY A 91 20.40 -9.35 23.98
N ASP A 92 21.62 -9.58 23.51
CA ASP A 92 22.44 -8.63 22.72
C ASP A 92 21.95 -8.41 21.28
N THR A 93 20.66 -8.70 20.92
CA THR A 93 20.18 -8.70 19.54
C THR A 93 18.82 -7.99 19.38
N PHE A 94 18.74 -6.73 19.79
CA PHE A 94 17.61 -5.87 19.45
C PHE A 94 17.76 -5.36 18.02
N ILE A 95 16.76 -5.59 17.20
CA ILE A 95 16.68 -5.03 15.84
C ILE A 95 15.96 -3.69 15.92
N PRO A 96 16.61 -2.57 15.56
CA PRO A 96 15.93 -1.28 15.57
C PRO A 96 14.73 -1.26 14.62
N ASP A 97 13.57 -0.78 15.05
CA ASP A 97 12.34 -0.67 14.23
C ASP A 97 12.60 0.12 12.94
N ASN A 98 13.44 1.15 12.99
CA ASN A 98 13.80 1.91 11.82
C ASN A 98 14.61 1.12 10.79
N LEU A 99 15.31 0.04 11.19
CA LEU A 99 16.04 -0.84 10.28
C LEU A 99 15.10 -1.76 9.52
N VAL A 100 14.07 -2.27 10.18
CA VAL A 100 13.06 -3.16 9.56
C VAL A 100 12.40 -2.48 8.36
N GLY A 101 12.33 -3.20 7.25
CA GLY A 101 11.74 -2.73 6.00
C GLY A 101 12.69 -2.80 4.82
N SER A 102 12.26 -2.29 3.68
CA SER A 102 12.97 -2.40 2.41
C SER A 102 13.78 -1.13 2.12
N TRP A 103 14.97 -1.33 1.57
CA TRP A 103 15.95 -0.29 1.29
C TRP A 103 16.53 -0.45 -0.11
N ALA A 104 16.75 0.66 -0.80
CA ALA A 104 17.48 0.72 -2.07
C ALA A 104 18.62 1.72 -1.99
N PHE A 105 19.58 1.63 -2.91
CA PHE A 105 20.65 2.61 -2.97
C PHE A 105 20.12 4.02 -3.18
N SER A 106 20.66 4.99 -2.41
CA SER A 106 20.33 6.39 -2.58
C SER A 106 20.79 6.92 -3.95
N THR A 107 20.05 7.88 -4.48
CA THR A 107 20.36 8.56 -5.74
C THR A 107 21.29 9.77 -5.57
N ILE A 108 21.66 10.12 -4.32
CA ILE A 108 22.52 11.26 -4.03
C ILE A 108 23.98 11.01 -4.38
N GLU A 109 24.79 12.08 -4.40
CA GLU A 109 26.25 11.99 -4.47
C GLU A 109 26.77 11.22 -3.25
N GLY A 110 27.63 10.23 -3.46
CA GLY A 110 28.23 9.45 -2.39
C GLY A 110 27.36 8.27 -1.90
N ALA A 111 26.38 7.82 -2.67
CA ALA A 111 25.65 6.58 -2.38
C ALA A 111 26.58 5.40 -2.13
N ILE A 112 27.70 5.33 -2.84
CA ILE A 112 28.84 4.46 -2.53
C ILE A 112 30.09 5.33 -2.47
N THR A 113 30.82 5.24 -1.35
CA THR A 113 32.17 5.82 -1.23
C THR A 113 33.18 4.78 -0.82
N VAL A 114 34.42 4.95 -1.31
CA VAL A 114 35.52 4.01 -1.02
C VAL A 114 36.76 4.81 -0.64
N GLY A 115 37.47 4.38 0.41
CA GLY A 115 38.67 5.04 0.86
C GLY A 115 39.70 4.09 1.47
N SER A 116 40.90 4.63 1.73
CA SER A 116 42.03 3.93 2.32
C SER A 116 42.02 3.86 3.86
N ASN A 117 41.04 4.47 4.49
CA ASN A 117 40.83 4.54 5.94
C ASN A 117 39.33 4.65 6.26
N PRO A 118 38.91 4.33 7.50
CA PRO A 118 37.53 4.41 7.92
C PRO A 118 36.89 5.74 7.53
N TYR A 119 35.68 5.67 6.96
CA TYR A 119 34.90 6.81 6.46
C TYR A 119 35.61 7.65 5.38
N GLY A 120 36.70 7.16 4.82
CA GLY A 120 37.42 7.80 3.73
C GLY A 120 36.70 7.66 2.41
N SER A 121 36.83 8.68 1.56
CA SER A 121 36.25 8.70 0.20
C SER A 121 37.30 9.05 -0.87
N ASN A 122 38.59 8.86 -0.53
CA ASN A 122 39.69 9.31 -1.38
C ASN A 122 39.95 8.43 -2.59
N TRP A 123 39.32 7.28 -2.71
CA TRP A 123 39.43 6.40 -3.87
C TRP A 123 38.25 6.52 -4.81
N HIS A 124 37.02 6.58 -4.27
CA HIS A 124 35.81 6.68 -5.06
C HIS A 124 34.71 7.44 -4.32
N VAL A 125 33.93 8.21 -5.06
CA VAL A 125 32.65 8.78 -4.65
C VAL A 125 31.72 8.65 -5.83
N SER A 126 30.61 7.96 -5.69
CA SER A 126 29.63 7.87 -6.75
C SER A 126 28.96 9.23 -6.98
N PRO A 127 28.87 9.73 -8.24
CA PRO A 127 28.13 10.97 -8.52
C PRO A 127 26.62 10.76 -8.30
N PRO A 128 25.82 11.86 -8.22
CA PRO A 128 24.37 11.76 -8.13
C PRO A 128 23.82 10.94 -9.32
N ASN A 129 22.94 9.98 -9.06
CA ASN A 129 22.44 9.02 -10.04
C ASN A 129 23.55 8.30 -10.84
N GLY A 130 24.72 8.11 -10.23
CA GLY A 130 25.93 7.65 -10.91
C GLY A 130 26.21 6.17 -10.77
N LEU A 131 25.37 5.41 -10.07
CA LEU A 131 25.46 3.96 -10.03
C LEU A 131 24.90 3.37 -11.34
N ASN A 132 25.24 2.12 -11.60
CA ASN A 132 24.65 1.42 -12.75
C ASN A 132 23.13 1.26 -12.52
N PRO A 133 22.27 1.42 -13.54
CA PRO A 133 20.82 1.24 -13.38
C PRO A 133 20.41 -0.06 -12.70
N VAL A 134 21.12 -1.16 -12.91
CA VAL A 134 20.85 -2.45 -12.24
C VAL A 134 21.16 -2.47 -10.74
N GLN A 135 21.76 -1.42 -10.19
CA GLN A 135 21.98 -1.28 -8.74
C GLN A 135 20.86 -0.47 -8.06
N TYR A 136 20.09 0.30 -8.82
CA TYR A 136 18.99 1.08 -8.26
C TYR A 136 17.69 0.29 -8.12
N ASP A 137 17.54 -0.83 -8.83
CA ASP A 137 16.42 -1.76 -8.69
C ASP A 137 16.70 -2.90 -7.70
N ASP A 138 17.89 -2.92 -7.10
CA ASP A 138 18.24 -3.82 -6.00
C ASP A 138 17.49 -3.43 -4.74
N VAL A 139 16.80 -4.38 -4.12
CA VAL A 139 16.02 -4.18 -2.91
C VAL A 139 16.55 -5.09 -1.78
N TYR A 140 16.84 -4.47 -0.65
CA TYR A 140 17.35 -5.12 0.57
C TYR A 140 16.32 -4.99 1.68
N THR A 141 15.66 -6.09 2.05
CA THR A 141 14.59 -6.08 3.07
C THR A 141 15.08 -6.70 4.37
N PHE A 142 15.23 -5.89 5.41
CA PHE A 142 15.48 -6.34 6.77
C PHE A 142 14.15 -6.77 7.40
N ASN A 143 14.03 -8.04 7.72
CA ASN A 143 12.83 -8.63 8.30
C ASN A 143 12.91 -8.62 9.84
N GLU A 144 11.74 -8.56 10.50
CA GLU A 144 11.62 -8.60 11.97
C GLU A 144 12.17 -9.89 12.59
N ASP A 145 12.23 -10.97 11.82
CA ASP A 145 12.75 -12.26 12.27
C ASP A 145 14.29 -12.39 12.20
N GLY A 146 14.99 -11.32 11.81
CA GLY A 146 16.43 -11.29 11.67
C GLY A 146 16.97 -11.88 10.37
N THR A 147 16.12 -11.98 9.36
CA THR A 147 16.57 -12.33 8.01
C THR A 147 16.66 -11.08 7.13
N LEU A 148 17.64 -11.05 6.23
CA LEU A 148 17.76 -10.06 5.15
C LEU A 148 17.40 -10.74 3.84
N SER A 149 16.33 -10.33 3.23
CA SER A 149 15.93 -10.76 1.90
C SER A 149 16.51 -9.80 0.87
N MET A 150 17.07 -10.32 -0.21
CA MET A 150 17.67 -9.54 -1.29
C MET A 150 16.94 -9.84 -2.59
N ASN A 151 16.60 -8.79 -3.34
CA ASN A 151 16.00 -8.90 -4.65
C ASN A 151 16.81 -8.03 -5.62
N TYR A 152 17.48 -8.68 -6.57
CA TYR A 152 18.33 -8.06 -7.58
C TYR A 152 17.64 -7.96 -8.96
N ASN A 153 16.34 -8.25 -9.02
CA ASN A 153 15.55 -8.21 -10.24
C ASN A 153 16.17 -9.03 -11.40
N GLY A 154 16.84 -10.11 -11.05
CA GLY A 154 17.48 -11.07 -11.99
C GLY A 154 18.82 -10.63 -12.58
N LEU A 155 19.32 -9.44 -12.26
CA LEU A 155 20.62 -8.93 -12.74
C LEU A 155 21.43 -8.33 -11.59
N ILE A 156 22.72 -8.54 -11.61
CA ILE A 156 23.67 -7.90 -10.67
C ILE A 156 24.83 -7.25 -11.43
N LEU A 157 25.31 -6.12 -10.91
CA LEU A 157 26.56 -5.54 -11.37
C LEU A 157 27.72 -6.23 -10.62
N ASP A 158 28.51 -7.00 -11.33
CA ASP A 158 29.75 -7.56 -10.80
C ASP A 158 30.84 -6.46 -10.74
N ALA A 159 30.75 -5.64 -9.70
CA ALA A 159 31.66 -4.53 -9.50
C ALA A 159 33.08 -4.96 -9.10
N PHE A 160 33.25 -6.24 -8.76
CA PHE A 160 34.51 -6.74 -8.21
C PHE A 160 35.36 -7.52 -9.22
N LEU A 161 34.74 -8.09 -10.25
CA LEU A 161 35.48 -8.80 -11.29
C LEU A 161 35.80 -7.93 -12.50
N ASP A 162 34.82 -7.36 -13.16
CA ASP A 162 35.05 -6.61 -14.40
C ASP A 162 34.00 -5.52 -14.70
N TYR A 163 33.16 -5.17 -13.74
CA TYR A 163 32.00 -4.27 -13.92
C TYR A 163 31.02 -4.77 -14.97
N SER A 164 30.93 -6.08 -15.18
CA SER A 164 29.95 -6.65 -16.09
C SER A 164 28.59 -6.84 -15.41
N ILE A 165 27.52 -6.78 -16.20
CA ILE A 165 26.18 -7.12 -15.73
C ILE A 165 26.00 -8.62 -15.95
N GLN A 166 25.70 -9.35 -14.89
CA GLN A 166 25.53 -10.78 -14.90
C GLN A 166 24.09 -11.15 -14.49
N PRO A 167 23.52 -12.23 -15.05
CA PRO A 167 22.30 -12.82 -14.50
C PRO A 167 22.54 -13.31 -13.07
N TYR A 168 21.60 -13.03 -12.19
CA TYR A 168 21.66 -13.43 -10.79
C TYR A 168 20.34 -14.11 -10.41
N ASP A 169 20.41 -15.36 -9.99
CA ASP A 169 19.24 -16.21 -9.69
C ASP A 169 19.10 -16.53 -8.17
N CYS A 170 19.74 -15.72 -7.35
CA CYS A 170 19.65 -15.82 -5.89
C CYS A 170 18.61 -14.85 -5.27
N ASP A 171 17.73 -14.30 -6.07
CA ASP A 171 16.63 -13.45 -5.58
C ASP A 171 15.79 -14.21 -4.55
N GLY A 172 15.47 -13.54 -3.44
CA GLY A 172 14.68 -14.11 -2.36
C GLY A 172 15.45 -15.11 -1.47
N VAL A 173 16.78 -15.19 -1.59
CA VAL A 173 17.61 -15.94 -0.64
C VAL A 173 17.77 -15.09 0.63
N ASP A 174 17.19 -15.60 1.73
CA ASP A 174 17.31 -14.94 3.01
C ASP A 174 18.69 -15.21 3.63
N VAL A 175 19.34 -14.13 4.04
CA VAL A 175 20.60 -14.18 4.81
C VAL A 175 20.28 -13.83 6.25
N ILE A 176 20.82 -14.60 7.20
CA ILE A 176 20.66 -14.28 8.62
C ILE A 176 21.57 -13.10 8.95
N TYR A 177 21.04 -12.07 9.60
CA TYR A 177 21.85 -11.03 10.21
C TYR A 177 21.74 -11.08 11.74
N ASN A 178 22.87 -10.92 12.40
CA ASN A 178 22.95 -10.81 13.85
C ASN A 178 23.23 -9.34 14.19
N PHE A 179 22.35 -8.73 14.91
CA PHE A 179 22.52 -7.36 15.41
C PHE A 179 23.18 -7.41 16.78
N GLY A 180 24.08 -6.48 17.07
CA GLY A 180 24.74 -6.41 18.36
C GLY A 180 25.65 -5.19 18.48
N GLY A 181 26.07 -4.87 19.69
CA GLY A 181 27.05 -3.82 19.92
C GLY A 181 28.45 -4.23 19.43
N GLY A 182 29.13 -3.35 18.70
CA GLY A 182 30.53 -3.50 18.34
C GLY A 182 31.45 -3.46 19.56
N THR A 183 32.71 -3.76 19.35
CA THR A 183 33.73 -3.80 20.44
C THR A 183 33.96 -2.44 21.09
N SER A 184 33.53 -1.36 20.46
CA SER A 184 33.64 0.03 20.94
C SER A 184 32.24 0.66 21.24
N GLY A 185 31.17 -0.14 21.19
CA GLY A 185 29.80 0.32 21.46
C GLY A 185 29.06 0.86 20.24
N GLU A 186 29.55 0.55 19.02
CA GLU A 186 28.85 0.88 17.78
C GLU A 186 27.71 -0.12 17.52
N ASP A 187 26.64 0.34 16.90
CA ASP A 187 25.60 -0.53 16.37
C ASP A 187 26.11 -1.24 15.13
N VAL A 188 26.24 -2.56 15.22
CA VAL A 188 26.75 -3.39 14.12
C VAL A 188 25.81 -4.54 13.84
N PHE A 189 25.75 -4.97 12.59
CA PHE A 189 25.17 -6.26 12.26
C PHE A 189 26.14 -7.08 11.40
N THR A 190 26.04 -8.39 11.55
CA THR A 190 26.87 -9.33 10.82
C THR A 190 26.00 -10.19 9.93
N LEU A 191 26.24 -10.16 8.63
CA LEU A 191 25.60 -11.07 7.68
C LEU A 191 26.26 -12.43 7.74
N VAL A 192 25.46 -13.47 7.89
CA VAL A 192 25.91 -14.86 7.87
C VAL A 192 25.25 -15.55 6.68
N PRO A 193 25.98 -15.80 5.58
CA PRO A 193 25.42 -16.43 4.40
C PRO A 193 24.81 -17.80 4.74
N ASN A 194 23.57 -18.00 4.30
CA ASN A 194 22.83 -19.25 4.55
C ASN A 194 23.10 -20.31 3.47
N ASN A 195 23.69 -19.92 2.33
CA ASN A 195 23.92 -20.83 1.21
C ASN A 195 25.22 -20.47 0.46
N ASN A 196 26.11 -21.45 0.34
CA ASN A 196 27.41 -21.29 -0.32
C ASN A 196 27.34 -21.21 -1.85
N ASP A 197 26.15 -21.30 -2.45
CA ASP A 197 25.99 -21.36 -3.90
C ASP A 197 25.66 -20.01 -4.54
N CYS A 198 25.36 -18.97 -3.76
CA CYS A 198 25.10 -17.63 -4.25
C CYS A 198 26.38 -16.80 -4.22
N PRO A 199 26.84 -16.28 -5.38
CA PRO A 199 28.02 -15.43 -5.41
C PRO A 199 27.73 -14.11 -4.70
N CYS A 200 28.75 -13.56 -4.09
CA CYS A 200 28.83 -12.32 -3.34
C CYS A 200 27.61 -11.40 -3.48
N PRO A 201 26.71 -11.31 -2.49
CA PRO A 201 25.74 -10.22 -2.49
C PRO A 201 26.51 -8.89 -2.60
N PHE A 202 25.82 -7.82 -2.98
CA PHE A 202 26.40 -6.49 -3.28
C PHE A 202 27.58 -6.05 -2.39
N PHE A 203 27.79 -6.69 -1.28
CA PHE A 203 28.90 -6.49 -0.32
C PHE A 203 29.97 -7.58 -0.37
N GLY A 204 29.95 -8.44 -1.37
CA GLY A 204 31.02 -9.40 -1.71
C GLY A 204 31.49 -10.28 -0.59
N THR A 205 31.01 -11.48 -0.39
CA THR A 205 31.76 -12.71 -0.20
C THR A 205 30.87 -13.94 -0.06
N THR A 206 31.25 -15.01 -0.77
CA THR A 206 30.60 -16.32 -0.64
C THR A 206 30.99 -17.09 0.63
N ASP A 207 32.06 -16.72 1.30
CA ASP A 207 32.73 -17.64 2.26
C ASP A 207 32.89 -17.06 3.67
N ALA A 208 32.52 -15.83 3.95
CA ALA A 208 32.73 -15.24 5.27
C ALA A 208 31.58 -14.36 5.71
N SER A 209 31.27 -14.39 7.00
CA SER A 209 30.40 -13.40 7.63
C SER A 209 31.01 -12.01 7.49
N MET A 210 30.20 -11.03 7.09
CA MET A 210 30.61 -9.63 6.98
C MET A 210 29.92 -8.79 8.03
N THR A 211 30.68 -7.90 8.66
CA THR A 211 30.17 -7.00 9.68
C THR A 211 30.08 -5.59 9.13
N TYR A 212 28.93 -4.97 9.33
CA TYR A 212 28.62 -3.61 8.97
C TYR A 212 28.34 -2.78 10.22
N GLU A 213 28.96 -1.63 10.29
CA GLU A 213 28.63 -0.59 11.28
C GLU A 213 27.50 0.26 10.73
N ILE A 214 26.48 0.51 11.55
CA ILE A 214 25.41 1.46 11.23
C ILE A 214 25.91 2.85 11.64
N VAL A 215 26.25 3.66 10.66
CA VAL A 215 26.74 5.04 10.87
C VAL A 215 25.60 6.01 11.07
N GLU A 216 24.50 5.78 10.35
CA GLU A 216 23.28 6.56 10.45
C GLU A 216 22.08 5.66 10.18
N LEU A 217 21.06 5.77 11.03
CA LEU A 217 19.77 5.12 10.85
C LEU A 217 18.65 6.09 11.24
N THR A 218 17.88 6.49 10.25
CA THR A 218 16.68 7.31 10.41
C THR A 218 15.47 6.57 9.89
N SER A 219 14.29 7.17 9.92
CA SER A 219 13.10 6.60 9.28
C SER A 219 13.19 6.49 7.76
N THR A 220 14.16 7.17 7.12
CA THR A 220 14.28 7.24 5.64
C THR A 220 15.68 6.98 5.12
N THR A 221 16.71 7.00 5.97
CA THR A 221 18.11 6.88 5.55
C THR A 221 18.83 5.82 6.38
N LEU A 222 19.57 4.95 5.70
CA LEU A 222 20.48 3.97 6.31
C LEU A 222 21.87 4.17 5.71
N VAL A 223 22.87 4.43 6.56
CA VAL A 223 24.28 4.53 6.13
C VAL A 223 25.06 3.40 6.81
N LEU A 224 25.63 2.55 5.99
CA LEU A 224 26.44 1.41 6.42
C LEU A 224 27.91 1.65 6.09
N HIS A 225 28.76 1.24 6.99
CA HIS A 225 30.20 1.25 6.80
C HIS A 225 30.78 -0.15 7.03
N SER A 226 31.68 -0.58 6.16
CA SER A 226 32.36 -1.86 6.30
C SER A 226 33.80 -1.76 5.82
N GLN A 227 34.67 -2.46 6.50
CA GLN A 227 36.01 -2.75 5.98
C GLN A 227 35.95 -4.07 5.20
N ILE A 228 36.13 -3.98 3.90
CA ILE A 228 36.19 -5.15 3.03
C ILE A 228 37.65 -5.58 2.90
N ASP A 229 37.97 -6.68 3.57
CA ASP A 229 39.25 -7.37 3.42
C ASP A 229 38.97 -8.73 2.78
N ASN A 230 38.94 -8.76 1.46
CA ASN A 230 38.60 -9.98 0.78
C ASN A 230 39.58 -10.36 -0.31
N SER A 231 40.46 -11.28 0.08
CA SER A 231 41.42 -11.92 -0.85
C SER A 231 40.74 -12.81 -1.90
N SER A 232 39.47 -13.16 -1.73
CA SER A 232 38.70 -13.98 -2.69
C SER A 232 38.13 -13.19 -3.86
N CYS A 233 37.91 -11.87 -3.68
CA CYS A 233 37.42 -10.99 -4.71
C CYS A 233 38.45 -9.97 -5.20
N ASP A 234 39.76 -10.20 -5.02
CA ASP A 234 40.87 -9.34 -5.46
C ASP A 234 40.82 -7.87 -4.96
N ILE A 235 40.12 -7.60 -3.85
CA ILE A 235 40.04 -6.24 -3.28
C ILE A 235 41.10 -6.12 -2.17
N GLU A 236 42.08 -5.23 -2.37
CA GLU A 236 43.00 -4.85 -1.31
C GLU A 236 42.29 -3.90 -0.33
N ASN A 237 42.14 -4.36 0.94
CA ASN A 237 41.81 -3.57 2.13
C ASN A 237 41.18 -2.18 1.87
N GLY A 238 39.92 -2.14 1.54
CA GLY A 238 39.18 -0.90 1.32
C GLY A 238 38.12 -0.67 2.39
N TYR A 239 37.85 0.59 2.70
CA TYR A 239 36.74 0.99 3.55
C TYR A 239 35.61 1.50 2.67
N PHE A 240 34.45 0.89 2.80
CA PHE A 240 33.26 1.22 2.00
C PHE A 240 32.21 1.84 2.90
N THR A 241 31.54 2.86 2.38
CA THR A 241 30.34 3.42 2.95
C THR A 241 29.23 3.34 1.92
N PHE A 242 28.07 2.86 2.33
CA PHE A 242 26.90 2.65 1.50
C PHE A 242 25.75 3.45 2.07
N THR A 243 25.08 4.23 1.24
CA THR A 243 23.91 5.01 1.63
C THR A 243 22.70 4.52 0.92
N PHE A 244 21.69 4.16 1.69
CA PHE A 244 20.40 3.68 1.23
C PHE A 244 19.29 4.64 1.63
N GLU A 245 18.26 4.68 0.83
CA GLU A 245 16.98 5.28 1.15
C GLU A 245 15.96 4.18 1.43
N LYS A 246 15.17 4.37 2.50
CA LYS A 246 14.09 3.44 2.81
C LYS A 246 13.08 3.51 1.68
N ILE A 247 12.79 2.37 1.10
CA ILE A 247 11.62 2.24 0.24
C ILE A 247 10.44 2.35 1.20
N THR A 248 9.97 3.56 1.41
CA THR A 248 8.65 3.74 1.95
C THR A 248 7.75 3.32 0.80
N GLU A 249 7.15 2.12 0.89
CA GLU A 249 5.85 2.01 0.28
C GLU A 249 5.09 3.19 0.89
N GLU A 250 4.80 4.22 0.10
CA GLU A 250 3.65 5.02 0.43
C GLU A 250 2.57 3.96 0.59
N VAL A 251 2.09 3.78 1.81
CA VAL A 251 0.88 2.99 2.03
C VAL A 251 -0.16 3.78 1.28
N ILE A 252 -0.32 3.44 0.01
CA ILE A 252 -1.39 3.97 -0.82
C ILE A 252 -2.62 3.36 -0.19
N ASN A 253 -3.17 4.09 0.78
CA ASN A 253 -4.35 3.66 1.48
C ASN A 253 -5.50 3.67 0.48
N ASP A 254 -6.30 2.62 0.54
CA ASP A 254 -7.56 2.57 -0.19
C ASP A 254 -8.36 3.85 0.06
N TYR A 255 -8.82 4.49 -1.01
CA TYR A 255 -9.66 5.66 -0.85
C TYR A 255 -11.02 5.26 -0.27
N GLN A 256 -11.41 5.90 0.79
CA GLN A 256 -12.67 5.63 1.48
C GLN A 256 -13.73 6.62 1.02
N GLY A 257 -14.66 6.16 0.18
CA GLY A 257 -15.83 6.96 -0.21
C GLY A 257 -16.77 7.23 0.95
N ALA A 258 -17.56 8.29 0.84
CA ALA A 258 -18.54 8.63 1.87
C ALA A 258 -19.71 7.62 1.89
N ASP A 259 -20.22 7.33 3.09
CA ASP A 259 -21.41 6.47 3.25
C ASP A 259 -22.73 7.21 2.96
N SER A 260 -22.70 8.53 2.88
CA SER A 260 -23.85 9.37 2.62
C SER A 260 -23.46 10.75 2.08
N TYR A 261 -24.34 11.35 1.32
CA TYR A 261 -24.17 12.70 0.79
C TYR A 261 -25.31 13.60 1.25
N PRO A 262 -25.08 14.92 1.45
CA PRO A 262 -26.15 15.87 1.78
C PRO A 262 -27.27 15.83 0.72
N ASP A 263 -28.50 15.80 1.19
CA ASP A 263 -29.70 15.81 0.35
C ASP A 263 -29.83 14.65 -0.65
N MET A 264 -29.14 13.53 -0.42
CA MET A 264 -29.24 12.30 -1.20
C MET A 264 -29.44 11.10 -0.28
N ASP A 265 -30.32 10.19 -0.66
CA ASP A 265 -30.51 8.91 0.00
C ASP A 265 -29.75 7.80 -0.76
N LEU A 266 -29.14 6.83 -0.09
CA LEU A 266 -28.65 5.61 -0.70
C LEU A 266 -29.85 4.76 -1.12
N ILE A 267 -30.12 4.70 -2.43
CA ILE A 267 -31.31 4.01 -2.97
C ILE A 267 -31.01 2.57 -3.37
N TRP A 268 -29.75 2.26 -3.65
CA TRP A 268 -29.30 0.91 -3.98
C TRP A 268 -27.79 0.78 -3.77
N SER A 269 -27.38 -0.43 -3.36
CA SER A 269 -25.97 -0.82 -3.36
C SER A 269 -25.80 -2.32 -3.57
N ASP A 270 -24.62 -2.72 -4.01
CA ASP A 270 -24.08 -4.07 -3.88
C ASP A 270 -22.69 -3.94 -3.27
N GLU A 271 -22.56 -4.39 -2.03
CA GLU A 271 -21.34 -4.34 -1.22
C GLU A 271 -20.52 -5.63 -1.33
N PHE A 272 -20.93 -6.57 -2.16
CA PHE A 272 -20.26 -7.85 -2.41
C PHE A 272 -19.82 -8.64 -1.17
N GLU A 273 -20.47 -8.42 -0.02
CA GLU A 273 -20.17 -9.11 1.24
C GLU A 273 -20.59 -10.59 1.27
N GLY A 274 -21.24 -11.07 0.24
CA GLY A 274 -21.71 -12.46 0.14
C GLY A 274 -20.59 -13.44 -0.20
N SER A 275 -20.97 -14.70 -0.42
CA SER A 275 -20.08 -15.77 -0.92
C SER A 275 -20.26 -16.06 -2.42
N SER A 276 -21.12 -15.31 -3.10
CA SER A 276 -21.44 -15.48 -4.52
C SER A 276 -22.03 -14.20 -5.09
N ILE A 277 -21.91 -14.03 -6.41
CA ILE A 277 -22.51 -12.90 -7.14
C ILE A 277 -24.03 -12.98 -7.02
N ASN A 278 -24.64 -11.85 -6.64
CA ASN A 278 -26.09 -11.75 -6.48
C ASN A 278 -26.78 -11.71 -7.86
N THR A 279 -27.44 -12.78 -8.23
CA THR A 279 -28.15 -12.92 -9.51
C THR A 279 -29.43 -12.06 -9.61
N GLN A 280 -29.84 -11.38 -8.54
CA GLN A 280 -30.89 -10.37 -8.59
C GLN A 280 -30.36 -9.01 -9.04
N ASN A 281 -29.04 -8.79 -8.99
CA ASN A 281 -28.37 -7.58 -9.42
C ASN A 281 -27.63 -7.78 -10.75
N TRP A 282 -27.07 -8.97 -10.99
CA TRP A 282 -26.13 -9.21 -12.07
C TRP A 282 -26.45 -10.41 -12.92
N THR A 283 -26.26 -10.25 -14.22
CA THR A 283 -26.25 -11.31 -15.25
C THR A 283 -25.02 -11.15 -16.13
N TYR A 284 -24.86 -11.98 -17.16
CA TYR A 284 -23.64 -12.03 -17.97
C TYR A 284 -23.91 -11.76 -19.45
N ASP A 285 -22.93 -11.13 -20.09
CA ASP A 285 -22.70 -11.29 -21.53
C ASP A 285 -21.69 -12.42 -21.74
N ILE A 286 -21.94 -13.28 -22.74
CA ILE A 286 -21.11 -14.46 -23.01
C ILE A 286 -20.74 -14.47 -24.51
N GLY A 287 -19.50 -14.86 -24.80
CA GLY A 287 -19.04 -15.10 -26.16
C GLY A 287 -17.72 -14.43 -26.53
N ALA A 288 -17.25 -14.70 -27.73
CA ALA A 288 -15.93 -14.31 -28.27
C ALA A 288 -16.08 -13.66 -29.65
N SER A 289 -16.98 -12.67 -29.81
CA SER A 289 -17.30 -12.06 -31.10
C SER A 289 -16.37 -10.87 -31.43
N GLY A 290 -15.36 -10.57 -30.62
CA GLY A 290 -14.52 -9.37 -30.74
C GLY A 290 -15.17 -8.09 -30.26
N TRP A 291 -16.42 -8.16 -29.80
CA TRP A 291 -17.21 -7.15 -29.11
C TRP A 291 -17.19 -5.74 -29.75
N GLY A 292 -16.97 -5.68 -31.07
CA GLY A 292 -16.89 -4.43 -31.83
C GLY A 292 -15.51 -3.80 -31.91
N ASN A 293 -14.56 -4.23 -31.08
CA ASN A 293 -13.23 -3.63 -30.90
C ASN A 293 -12.06 -4.56 -31.26
N ASN A 294 -12.33 -5.72 -31.90
CA ASN A 294 -11.33 -6.78 -32.15
C ASN A 294 -10.69 -7.34 -30.86
N GLU A 295 -11.49 -7.41 -29.80
CA GLU A 295 -11.09 -7.98 -28.52
C GLU A 295 -10.89 -9.50 -28.65
N LEU A 296 -9.98 -10.05 -27.84
CA LEU A 296 -9.51 -11.45 -27.96
C LEU A 296 -10.21 -12.42 -26.99
N GLN A 297 -10.73 -11.93 -25.87
CA GLN A 297 -11.30 -12.78 -24.83
C GLN A 297 -12.64 -13.40 -25.24
N ASN A 298 -12.88 -14.56 -24.67
CA ASN A 298 -14.21 -15.15 -24.56
C ASN A 298 -14.78 -14.79 -23.18
N TYR A 299 -15.83 -13.99 -23.12
CA TYR A 299 -16.53 -13.74 -21.87
C TYR A 299 -17.33 -14.96 -21.46
N THR A 300 -17.22 -15.34 -20.19
CA THR A 300 -17.84 -16.51 -19.59
C THR A 300 -18.60 -16.15 -18.31
N SER A 301 -19.46 -17.04 -17.83
CA SER A 301 -20.07 -17.02 -16.50
C SER A 301 -19.39 -17.97 -15.52
N SER A 302 -18.16 -18.39 -15.81
CA SER A 302 -17.38 -19.28 -14.96
C SER A 302 -16.97 -18.59 -13.67
N SER A 303 -17.06 -19.29 -12.54
CA SER A 303 -16.48 -18.84 -11.27
C SER A 303 -14.96 -18.72 -11.30
N SER A 304 -14.30 -19.12 -12.37
CA SER A 304 -12.88 -18.87 -12.59
C SER A 304 -12.61 -17.49 -13.19
N ASN A 305 -13.62 -16.83 -13.79
CA ASN A 305 -13.52 -15.50 -14.35
C ASN A 305 -14.28 -14.42 -13.55
N SER A 306 -15.25 -14.82 -12.71
CA SER A 306 -15.88 -13.90 -11.79
C SER A 306 -16.42 -14.60 -10.55
N PHE A 307 -16.16 -14.03 -9.38
CA PHE A 307 -16.59 -14.56 -8.09
C PHE A 307 -16.55 -13.47 -7.02
N VAL A 308 -17.25 -13.72 -5.91
CA VAL A 308 -17.17 -12.88 -4.70
C VAL A 308 -16.32 -13.60 -3.67
N SER A 309 -15.32 -12.90 -3.14
CA SER A 309 -14.50 -13.37 -2.03
C SER A 309 -13.90 -12.19 -1.26
N ASN A 310 -13.74 -12.35 0.04
CA ASN A 310 -13.16 -11.34 0.94
C ASN A 310 -13.85 -9.97 0.88
N GLY A 311 -15.16 -9.95 0.61
CA GLY A 311 -15.92 -8.71 0.47
C GLY A 311 -15.82 -8.03 -0.90
N TYR A 312 -15.19 -8.65 -1.90
CA TYR A 312 -14.98 -8.06 -3.23
C TYR A 312 -15.60 -8.89 -4.35
N LEU A 313 -16.16 -8.24 -5.35
CA LEU A 313 -16.35 -8.84 -6.66
C LEU A 313 -14.99 -8.88 -7.37
N ASN A 314 -14.58 -10.07 -7.78
CA ASN A 314 -13.37 -10.28 -8.57
C ASN A 314 -13.79 -10.60 -10.02
N ILE A 315 -13.32 -9.81 -10.98
CA ILE A 315 -13.39 -10.09 -12.41
C ILE A 315 -11.99 -10.42 -12.89
N VAL A 316 -11.80 -11.61 -13.49
CA VAL A 316 -10.47 -12.16 -13.76
C VAL A 316 -10.31 -12.46 -15.26
N ALA A 317 -9.37 -11.79 -15.90
CA ALA A 317 -8.89 -12.12 -17.23
C ALA A 317 -7.76 -13.16 -17.14
N LYS A 318 -7.84 -14.20 -17.95
CA LYS A 318 -6.90 -15.33 -17.95
C LYS A 318 -6.43 -15.64 -19.37
N GLU A 319 -5.18 -16.08 -19.47
CA GLU A 319 -4.67 -16.78 -20.63
C GLU A 319 -4.77 -18.30 -20.37
N GLU A 320 -5.55 -18.99 -21.18
CA GLU A 320 -5.74 -20.43 -21.06
C GLU A 320 -6.06 -21.08 -22.41
N ASN A 321 -5.59 -22.31 -22.61
CA ASN A 321 -5.84 -23.10 -23.82
C ASN A 321 -5.45 -22.38 -25.15
N GLY A 322 -4.48 -21.48 -25.11
CA GLY A 322 -4.02 -20.71 -26.27
C GLY A 322 -4.96 -19.57 -26.68
N GLY A 323 -5.81 -19.12 -25.80
CA GLY A 323 -6.70 -17.96 -25.95
C GLY A 323 -6.90 -17.25 -24.60
N TYR A 324 -7.86 -16.35 -24.55
CA TYR A 324 -8.15 -15.56 -23.36
C TYR A 324 -9.60 -15.75 -22.91
N THR A 325 -9.82 -15.81 -21.60
CA THR A 325 -11.15 -15.80 -20.99
C THR A 325 -11.26 -14.65 -20.00
N SER A 326 -12.46 -14.13 -19.81
CA SER A 326 -12.78 -13.08 -18.84
C SER A 326 -14.27 -13.13 -18.48
N ALA A 327 -14.74 -12.14 -17.70
CA ALA A 327 -16.18 -11.96 -17.45
C ALA A 327 -16.63 -10.55 -17.81
N ARG A 328 -17.89 -10.43 -18.23
CA ARG A 328 -18.64 -9.20 -18.43
C ARG A 328 -19.98 -9.32 -17.74
N LEU A 329 -20.09 -8.66 -16.60
CA LEU A 329 -21.31 -8.59 -15.81
C LEU A 329 -22.15 -7.40 -16.25
N LYS A 330 -23.46 -7.53 -16.18
CA LYS A 330 -24.39 -6.43 -16.46
C LYS A 330 -25.64 -6.52 -15.60
N SER A 331 -26.26 -5.38 -15.36
CA SER A 331 -27.49 -5.28 -14.56
C SER A 331 -28.78 -5.07 -15.37
N ILE A 332 -28.74 -5.19 -16.70
CA ILE A 332 -29.90 -4.99 -17.57
C ILE A 332 -31.11 -5.83 -17.12
N ASP A 333 -32.30 -5.24 -17.10
CA ASP A 333 -33.57 -5.84 -16.66
C ASP A 333 -33.60 -6.28 -15.18
N LEU A 334 -32.55 -5.96 -14.42
CA LEU A 334 -32.42 -6.27 -12.99
C LEU A 334 -32.33 -4.99 -12.16
N GLN A 335 -31.37 -4.12 -12.48
CA GLN A 335 -31.13 -2.84 -11.81
C GLN A 335 -30.87 -1.75 -12.86
N GLU A 336 -31.63 -0.66 -12.76
CA GLU A 336 -31.55 0.48 -13.68
C GLU A 336 -31.73 1.76 -12.91
N PHE A 337 -30.98 2.78 -13.29
CA PHE A 337 -30.96 4.07 -12.58
C PHE A 337 -31.06 5.22 -13.58
N GLN A 338 -31.61 6.32 -13.12
CA GLN A 338 -31.72 7.58 -13.87
C GLN A 338 -31.35 8.72 -12.93
N PHE A 339 -30.25 9.41 -13.22
CA PHE A 339 -29.71 10.50 -12.40
C PHE A 339 -29.18 10.07 -11.04
N GLY A 340 -28.65 11.02 -10.28
CA GLY A 340 -28.10 10.83 -8.96
C GLY A 340 -26.57 10.76 -8.98
N ARG A 341 -25.99 10.41 -7.86
CA ARG A 341 -24.59 10.10 -7.74
C ARG A 341 -24.38 8.59 -7.76
N ILE A 342 -23.42 8.15 -8.53
CA ILE A 342 -23.04 6.74 -8.64
C ILE A 342 -21.56 6.64 -8.21
N ASP A 343 -21.28 5.78 -7.26
CA ASP A 343 -19.97 5.54 -6.70
C ASP A 343 -19.58 4.07 -6.90
N VAL A 344 -18.39 3.82 -7.43
CA VAL A 344 -17.82 2.50 -7.58
C VAL A 344 -16.40 2.50 -7.01
N SER A 345 -16.19 1.76 -5.93
CA SER A 345 -14.85 1.55 -5.35
C SER A 345 -14.22 0.34 -6.01
N ALA A 346 -13.08 0.53 -6.66
CA ALA A 346 -12.41 -0.54 -7.38
C ALA A 346 -10.89 -0.41 -7.40
N LYS A 347 -10.21 -1.57 -7.45
CA LYS A 347 -8.78 -1.72 -7.71
C LYS A 347 -8.60 -2.37 -9.08
N LEU A 348 -7.77 -1.76 -9.93
CA LEU A 348 -7.73 -2.07 -11.35
C LEU A 348 -6.54 -2.98 -11.72
N PRO A 349 -6.67 -3.80 -12.77
CA PRO A 349 -5.56 -4.57 -13.35
C PRO A 349 -4.64 -3.70 -14.20
N GLU A 350 -3.44 -4.19 -14.47
CA GLU A 350 -2.46 -3.56 -15.34
C GLU A 350 -1.90 -4.54 -16.39
N GLY A 351 -1.09 -4.04 -17.33
CA GLY A 351 -0.41 -4.83 -18.34
C GLY A 351 -0.86 -4.54 -19.76
N GLN A 352 0.08 -4.67 -20.71
CA GLN A 352 -0.18 -4.41 -22.14
C GLN A 352 -1.37 -5.21 -22.66
N GLY A 353 -2.34 -4.54 -23.28
CA GLY A 353 -3.53 -5.16 -23.87
C GLY A 353 -4.62 -5.54 -22.85
N ILE A 354 -4.53 -5.12 -21.58
CA ILE A 354 -5.57 -5.26 -20.58
C ILE A 354 -6.44 -4.01 -20.58
N TRP A 355 -7.77 -4.18 -20.56
CA TRP A 355 -8.74 -3.09 -20.67
C TRP A 355 -9.92 -3.33 -19.74
N PRO A 356 -9.79 -2.93 -18.47
CA PRO A 356 -10.92 -2.91 -17.54
C PRO A 356 -11.85 -1.74 -17.85
N ALA A 357 -13.16 -1.95 -17.65
CA ALA A 357 -14.16 -0.93 -17.76
C ALA A 357 -15.28 -1.10 -16.73
N ILE A 358 -15.72 0.03 -16.18
CA ILE A 358 -16.93 0.22 -15.35
C ILE A 358 -17.75 1.27 -16.06
N TRP A 359 -18.89 0.88 -16.61
CA TRP A 359 -19.65 1.71 -17.51
C TRP A 359 -21.13 1.42 -17.48
N MET A 360 -21.91 2.25 -18.15
CA MET A 360 -23.35 2.14 -18.23
C MET A 360 -23.86 2.30 -19.67
N LEU A 361 -24.91 1.57 -19.99
CA LEU A 361 -25.57 1.64 -21.28
C LEU A 361 -27.05 1.96 -21.09
N GLY A 362 -27.63 2.78 -21.98
CA GLY A 362 -29.07 3.12 -21.91
C GLY A 362 -29.94 1.88 -21.99
N HIS A 363 -30.91 1.74 -21.09
CA HIS A 363 -31.81 0.59 -21.02
C HIS A 363 -32.57 0.34 -22.34
N ASN A 364 -32.83 1.39 -23.11
CA ASN A 364 -33.45 1.31 -24.43
C ASN A 364 -32.50 0.73 -25.52
N PHE A 365 -31.29 0.26 -25.18
CA PHE A 365 -30.35 -0.34 -26.12
C PHE A 365 -30.96 -1.41 -27.03
N PRO A 366 -31.78 -2.38 -26.52
CA PRO A 366 -32.38 -3.40 -27.40
C PRO A 366 -33.25 -2.86 -28.52
N THR A 367 -33.81 -1.66 -28.35
CA THR A 367 -34.71 -1.02 -29.34
C THR A 367 -34.09 0.12 -30.13
N SER A 368 -33.26 0.93 -29.49
CA SER A 368 -32.62 2.11 -30.09
C SER A 368 -31.26 1.81 -30.72
N GLY A 369 -30.59 0.76 -30.22
CA GLY A 369 -29.22 0.43 -30.60
C GLY A 369 -28.21 1.47 -30.14
N TRP A 370 -26.92 1.10 -30.29
CA TRP A 370 -25.82 1.99 -30.05
C TRP A 370 -25.46 2.84 -31.27
N PRO A 371 -25.09 4.11 -31.14
CA PRO A 371 -24.95 4.93 -29.92
C PRO A 371 -26.20 5.68 -29.50
N ALA A 372 -27.36 5.40 -30.10
CA ALA A 372 -28.59 6.15 -29.84
C ALA A 372 -29.17 5.93 -28.44
N CYS A 373 -28.85 4.82 -27.80
CA CYS A 373 -29.22 4.57 -26.41
C CYS A 373 -28.42 5.42 -25.40
N GLY A 374 -27.25 5.94 -25.80
CA GLY A 374 -26.26 6.56 -24.92
C GLY A 374 -25.38 5.56 -24.20
N GLU A 375 -24.13 5.93 -23.91
CA GLU A 375 -23.15 5.19 -23.12
C GLU A 375 -22.41 6.15 -22.20
N ILE A 376 -22.21 5.76 -20.95
CA ILE A 376 -21.48 6.51 -19.92
C ILE A 376 -20.40 5.60 -19.37
N ASP A 377 -19.15 5.89 -19.72
CA ASP A 377 -18.00 5.17 -19.20
C ASP A 377 -17.54 5.88 -17.94
N ILE A 378 -17.89 5.30 -16.77
CA ILE A 378 -17.54 5.85 -15.47
C ILE A 378 -16.03 5.75 -15.29
N MET A 379 -15.43 4.63 -15.69
CA MET A 379 -14.01 4.36 -15.65
C MET A 379 -13.61 3.41 -16.78
N GLU A 380 -12.61 3.77 -17.54
CA GLU A 380 -11.86 2.91 -18.44
C GLU A 380 -10.37 3.10 -18.20
N LEU A 381 -9.59 2.02 -18.33
CA LEU A 381 -8.11 2.05 -18.26
C LEU A 381 -7.52 1.19 -19.37
N ILE A 382 -6.44 1.64 -19.98
CA ILE A 382 -5.57 0.79 -20.80
C ILE A 382 -4.35 0.36 -19.98
N GLY A 383 -4.17 -0.95 -19.81
CA GLY A 383 -3.29 -1.50 -18.78
C GLY A 383 -1.81 -1.18 -18.93
N ASN A 384 -1.34 -0.71 -20.12
CA ASN A 384 0.02 -0.20 -20.29
C ASN A 384 0.18 1.27 -19.83
N GLU A 385 -0.90 1.93 -19.40
CA GLU A 385 -0.91 3.25 -18.77
C GLU A 385 -1.62 3.17 -17.42
N PRO A 386 -1.09 2.35 -16.47
CA PRO A 386 -1.83 1.96 -15.26
C PRO A 386 -2.07 3.10 -14.27
N SER A 387 -1.52 4.26 -14.52
CA SER A 387 -1.70 5.48 -13.72
C SER A 387 -2.79 6.40 -14.27
N THR A 388 -3.41 6.10 -15.42
CA THR A 388 -4.36 6.99 -16.10
C THR A 388 -5.69 6.29 -16.33
N VAL A 389 -6.78 6.92 -15.93
CA VAL A 389 -8.15 6.48 -16.21
C VAL A 389 -8.89 7.52 -17.02
N HIS A 390 -9.86 7.05 -17.81
CA HIS A 390 -10.66 7.86 -18.70
C HIS A 390 -12.14 7.80 -18.30
N GLY A 391 -12.83 8.93 -18.38
CA GLY A 391 -14.27 9.03 -18.30
C GLY A 391 -14.84 9.57 -19.59
N THR A 392 -15.82 8.89 -20.18
CA THR A 392 -16.30 9.20 -21.52
C THR A 392 -17.82 9.12 -21.59
N ALA A 393 -18.42 9.92 -22.46
CA ALA A 393 -19.81 9.79 -22.88
C ALA A 393 -19.88 9.57 -24.39
N HIS A 394 -20.74 8.64 -24.83
CA HIS A 394 -20.99 8.37 -26.26
C HIS A 394 -22.46 8.57 -26.59
N TRP A 395 -22.70 9.22 -27.74
CA TRP A 395 -24.07 9.51 -28.23
C TRP A 395 -24.15 9.64 -29.75
N GLY A 396 -25.34 9.77 -30.27
CA GLY A 396 -25.65 10.00 -31.70
C GLY A 396 -26.81 9.13 -32.15
N THR A 397 -27.50 9.54 -33.19
CA THR A 397 -28.68 8.80 -33.69
C THR A 397 -28.33 7.53 -34.47
N SER A 398 -27.09 7.37 -34.87
CA SER A 398 -26.58 6.17 -35.56
C SER A 398 -25.03 6.14 -35.54
N TRP A 399 -24.43 5.00 -35.87
CA TRP A 399 -23.00 4.86 -36.00
C TRP A 399 -22.32 5.95 -36.86
N ASN A 400 -22.92 6.34 -37.97
CA ASN A 400 -22.33 7.32 -38.89
C ASN A 400 -22.27 8.75 -38.34
N VAL A 401 -23.01 9.04 -37.30
CA VAL A 401 -23.05 10.35 -36.61
C VAL A 401 -22.72 10.20 -35.13
N HIS A 402 -22.07 9.13 -34.81
CA HIS A 402 -21.54 8.89 -33.45
C HIS A 402 -20.66 10.06 -33.03
N GLN A 403 -20.88 10.51 -31.81
CA GLN A 403 -20.11 11.52 -31.11
C GLN A 403 -19.66 10.94 -29.78
N TYR A 404 -18.55 11.41 -29.29
CA TYR A 404 -18.09 11.14 -27.94
C TYR A 404 -17.36 12.35 -27.38
N SER A 405 -17.30 12.43 -26.08
CA SER A 405 -16.49 13.41 -25.36
C SER A 405 -16.11 12.85 -24.01
N GLY A 406 -14.89 13.06 -23.60
CA GLY A 406 -14.32 12.57 -22.35
C GLY A 406 -13.04 13.30 -21.99
N ASP A 407 -12.55 13.01 -20.83
CA ASP A 407 -11.24 13.46 -20.35
C ASP A 407 -10.60 12.36 -19.53
N GLU A 408 -9.35 12.56 -19.13
CA GLU A 408 -8.56 11.62 -18.36
C GLU A 408 -8.04 12.26 -17.08
N ILE A 409 -7.74 11.41 -16.10
CA ILE A 409 -7.03 11.82 -14.88
C ILE A 409 -5.91 10.83 -14.60
N THR A 410 -4.75 11.37 -14.25
CA THR A 410 -3.55 10.60 -13.97
C THR A 410 -3.16 10.76 -12.50
N LEU A 411 -2.84 9.65 -11.85
CA LEU A 411 -2.29 9.62 -10.49
C LEU A 411 -0.92 10.30 -10.44
N PRO A 412 -0.46 10.73 -9.26
CA PRO A 412 0.92 11.19 -9.07
C PRO A 412 1.97 10.21 -9.59
N GLU A 413 3.15 10.73 -9.90
CA GLU A 413 4.28 9.92 -10.39
C GLU A 413 4.57 8.74 -9.43
N GLY A 414 4.74 7.55 -9.99
CA GLY A 414 5.01 6.32 -9.25
C GLY A 414 3.78 5.56 -8.77
N GLN A 415 2.58 6.15 -8.78
CA GLN A 415 1.35 5.51 -8.33
C GLN A 415 0.57 4.89 -9.51
N LYS A 416 -0.14 3.79 -9.22
CA LYS A 416 -0.96 3.06 -10.20
C LYS A 416 -2.32 2.73 -9.60
N PHE A 417 -3.32 2.64 -10.44
CA PHE A 417 -4.66 2.16 -10.04
C PHE A 417 -4.69 0.66 -9.67
N SER A 418 -3.58 -0.05 -9.84
CA SER A 418 -3.39 -1.42 -9.37
C SER A 418 -2.87 -1.51 -7.92
N ASP A 419 -2.44 -0.40 -7.31
CA ASP A 419 -1.82 -0.38 -5.99
C ASP A 419 -2.88 -0.37 -4.87
N ALA A 420 -3.97 0.40 -5.03
CA ALA A 420 -5.03 0.57 -4.04
C ALA A 420 -6.43 0.65 -4.66
N PHE A 421 -7.46 0.62 -3.80
CA PHE A 421 -8.82 0.94 -4.22
C PHE A 421 -8.99 2.46 -4.37
N HIS A 422 -9.62 2.84 -5.46
CA HIS A 422 -10.00 4.21 -5.78
C HIS A 422 -11.49 4.32 -6.01
N LEU A 423 -12.03 5.51 -5.78
CA LEU A 423 -13.45 5.79 -5.98
C LEU A 423 -13.69 6.43 -7.35
N PHE A 424 -14.35 5.71 -8.23
CA PHE A 424 -14.79 6.19 -9.54
C PHE A 424 -16.25 6.58 -9.46
N SER A 425 -16.56 7.85 -9.74
CA SER A 425 -17.91 8.37 -9.53
C SER A 425 -18.40 9.20 -10.70
N ILE A 426 -19.73 9.25 -10.84
CA ILE A 426 -20.41 10.26 -11.62
C ILE A 426 -21.47 10.99 -10.78
N ALA A 427 -21.57 12.31 -10.95
CA ALA A 427 -22.70 13.10 -10.52
C ALA A 427 -23.55 13.42 -11.76
N TRP A 428 -24.71 12.79 -11.86
CA TRP A 428 -25.54 12.78 -13.05
C TRP A 428 -26.89 13.43 -12.81
N THR A 429 -27.22 14.43 -13.62
CA THR A 429 -28.45 15.19 -13.57
C THR A 429 -29.23 15.09 -14.90
N GLU A 430 -30.40 15.66 -14.96
CA GLU A 430 -31.18 15.76 -16.22
C GLU A 430 -30.41 16.45 -17.36
N ASN A 431 -29.44 17.33 -17.01
CA ASN A 431 -28.80 18.18 -18.00
C ASN A 431 -27.28 17.99 -18.11
N SER A 432 -26.66 17.27 -17.19
CA SER A 432 -25.21 17.16 -17.14
C SER A 432 -24.74 15.86 -16.47
N ILE A 433 -23.52 15.46 -16.78
CA ILE A 433 -22.78 14.40 -16.11
C ILE A 433 -21.41 14.95 -15.75
N THR A 434 -20.99 14.78 -14.50
CA THR A 434 -19.65 15.12 -14.02
C THR A 434 -18.96 13.86 -13.52
N TRP A 435 -17.75 13.60 -13.99
CA TRP A 435 -16.89 12.49 -13.54
C TRP A 435 -15.98 12.94 -12.42
N LEU A 436 -15.84 12.08 -11.40
CA LEU A 436 -14.98 12.30 -10.26
C LEU A 436 -14.11 11.06 -10.03
N MET A 437 -12.89 11.29 -9.60
CA MET A 437 -11.98 10.27 -9.08
C MET A 437 -11.55 10.69 -7.67
N ASP A 438 -11.76 9.82 -6.69
CA ASP A 438 -11.52 10.11 -5.27
C ASP A 438 -12.17 11.45 -4.84
N ASP A 439 -13.46 11.63 -5.19
CA ASP A 439 -14.27 12.83 -4.95
C ASP A 439 -13.76 14.12 -5.65
N GLN A 440 -12.70 14.04 -6.48
CA GLN A 440 -12.19 15.16 -7.24
C GLN A 440 -12.79 15.17 -8.65
N PRO A 441 -13.62 16.18 -9.01
CA PRO A 441 -14.15 16.29 -10.36
C PRO A 441 -13.03 16.60 -11.36
N TYR A 442 -13.00 15.86 -12.47
CA TYR A 442 -12.01 16.09 -13.52
C TYR A 442 -12.62 16.38 -14.89
N TYR A 443 -13.87 15.96 -15.14
CA TYR A 443 -14.55 16.19 -16.40
C TYR A 443 -16.04 16.44 -16.20
N SER A 444 -16.65 17.20 -17.12
CA SER A 444 -18.11 17.41 -17.16
C SER A 444 -18.61 17.65 -18.57
N ILE A 445 -19.78 17.09 -18.88
CA ILE A 445 -20.50 17.33 -20.14
C ILE A 445 -21.95 17.76 -19.83
N ASP A 446 -22.53 18.63 -20.67
CA ASP A 446 -23.92 19.02 -20.58
C ASP A 446 -24.67 18.91 -21.91
N ASN A 447 -25.98 19.07 -21.84
CA ASN A 447 -26.88 18.92 -22.99
C ASN A 447 -26.67 19.96 -24.10
N THR A 448 -25.88 21.01 -23.90
CA THR A 448 -25.53 22.00 -24.92
C THR A 448 -24.39 21.57 -25.83
N GLN A 449 -23.63 20.54 -25.41
CA GLN A 449 -22.42 20.04 -26.08
C GLN A 449 -22.70 18.90 -27.09
N MET A 450 -23.96 18.60 -27.36
CA MET A 450 -24.36 17.44 -28.17
C MET A 450 -24.10 17.55 -29.68
N ASN A 451 -23.53 18.64 -30.18
CA ASN A 451 -23.22 18.85 -31.61
C ASN A 451 -24.43 18.61 -32.56
N GLY A 452 -25.61 18.98 -32.10
CA GLY A 452 -26.85 18.84 -32.86
C GLY A 452 -27.50 17.44 -32.83
N GLN A 453 -26.92 16.51 -32.07
CA GLN A 453 -27.51 15.21 -31.79
C GLN A 453 -28.44 15.29 -30.54
N PRO A 454 -29.40 14.37 -30.41
CA PRO A 454 -30.18 14.27 -29.17
C PRO A 454 -29.30 13.97 -27.96
N TYR A 455 -29.72 14.46 -26.79
CA TYR A 455 -29.11 14.11 -25.48
C TYR A 455 -29.77 12.82 -24.96
N PRO A 456 -29.07 11.68 -24.93
CA PRO A 456 -29.66 10.40 -24.54
C PRO A 456 -29.64 10.16 -23.02
N PHE A 457 -28.86 10.95 -22.26
CA PHE A 457 -28.55 10.71 -20.86
C PHE A 457 -29.66 11.10 -19.89
N ASN A 458 -30.88 11.30 -20.36
CA ASN A 458 -32.09 11.47 -19.56
C ASN A 458 -33.04 10.27 -19.63
N ASN A 459 -32.52 9.10 -20.00
CA ASN A 459 -33.16 7.79 -19.86
C ASN A 459 -32.59 7.03 -18.65
N SER A 460 -33.16 5.86 -18.34
CA SER A 460 -32.51 4.94 -17.40
C SER A 460 -31.33 4.19 -18.04
N PHE A 461 -30.32 3.91 -17.25
CA PHE A 461 -29.11 3.19 -17.64
C PHE A 461 -28.86 2.01 -16.71
N PHE A 462 -28.24 0.96 -17.24
CA PHE A 462 -27.80 -0.21 -16.49
C PHE A 462 -26.28 -0.32 -16.49
N PHE A 463 -25.71 -0.95 -15.47
CA PHE A 463 -24.28 -1.14 -15.33
C PHE A 463 -23.72 -2.26 -16.19
N ILE A 464 -22.47 -2.09 -16.60
CA ILE A 464 -21.62 -3.13 -17.17
C ILE A 464 -20.23 -3.02 -16.55
N MET A 465 -19.66 -4.17 -16.15
CA MET A 465 -18.29 -4.27 -15.61
C MET A 465 -17.57 -5.44 -16.27
N ASN A 466 -16.38 -5.18 -16.79
CA ASN A 466 -15.60 -6.20 -17.50
C ASN A 466 -14.10 -5.92 -17.52
N ILE A 467 -13.32 -6.94 -17.86
CA ILE A 467 -11.95 -6.78 -18.37
C ILE A 467 -11.93 -7.32 -19.80
N ALA A 468 -11.70 -6.45 -20.78
CA ALA A 468 -11.36 -6.87 -22.13
C ALA A 468 -9.88 -7.22 -22.25
N VAL A 469 -9.53 -8.08 -23.18
CA VAL A 469 -8.15 -8.48 -23.51
C VAL A 469 -7.88 -8.22 -24.97
N GLY A 470 -6.90 -7.38 -25.26
CA GLY A 470 -6.64 -6.90 -26.61
C GLY A 470 -7.72 -5.93 -27.09
N GLY A 471 -7.57 -5.44 -28.27
CA GLY A 471 -8.50 -4.55 -28.93
C GLY A 471 -7.82 -3.41 -29.66
N ASN A 472 -8.64 -2.59 -30.35
CA ASN A 472 -8.12 -1.50 -31.16
C ASN A 472 -7.45 -0.40 -30.33
N TRP A 473 -7.92 -0.17 -29.12
CA TRP A 473 -7.42 0.89 -28.25
C TRP A 473 -6.26 0.47 -27.36
N PRO A 474 -6.36 -0.59 -26.51
CA PRO A 474 -5.27 -1.00 -25.63
C PRO A 474 -4.13 -1.71 -26.39
N GLY A 475 -4.31 -2.05 -27.68
CA GLY A 475 -3.43 -2.94 -28.39
C GLY A 475 -3.60 -4.40 -27.93
N TYR A 476 -2.60 -5.23 -28.17
CA TYR A 476 -2.68 -6.65 -27.87
C TYR A 476 -1.67 -7.03 -26.76
N PRO A 477 -1.98 -8.06 -25.95
CA PRO A 477 -1.02 -8.62 -24.99
C PRO A 477 0.28 -9.03 -25.67
N ASN A 478 1.38 -8.92 -24.95
CA ASN A 478 2.71 -9.34 -25.37
C ASN A 478 3.43 -10.11 -24.27
N SER A 479 4.72 -10.38 -24.41
CA SER A 479 5.49 -11.17 -23.44
C SER A 479 5.64 -10.50 -22.05
N SER A 480 5.34 -9.20 -21.93
CA SER A 480 5.33 -8.49 -20.65
C SER A 480 3.96 -8.54 -19.95
N THR A 481 2.90 -9.03 -20.61
CA THR A 481 1.57 -9.10 -20.02
C THR A 481 1.48 -10.34 -19.13
N LEU A 482 1.39 -10.13 -17.85
CA LEU A 482 1.24 -11.20 -16.88
C LEU A 482 -0.25 -11.58 -16.71
N PHE A 483 -0.55 -12.87 -16.67
CA PHE A 483 -1.88 -13.39 -16.36
C PHE A 483 -1.82 -14.31 -15.13
N PRO A 484 -2.90 -14.39 -14.31
CA PRO A 484 -4.18 -13.69 -14.47
C PRO A 484 -4.11 -12.21 -14.10
N GLN A 485 -5.01 -11.41 -14.68
CA GLN A 485 -5.24 -10.02 -14.30
C GLN A 485 -6.62 -9.86 -13.68
N THR A 486 -6.73 -9.13 -12.56
CA THR A 486 -7.95 -9.06 -11.77
C THR A 486 -8.35 -7.62 -11.51
N MET A 487 -9.61 -7.28 -11.81
CA MET A 487 -10.28 -6.11 -11.27
C MET A 487 -11.05 -6.53 -10.02
N GLN A 488 -10.82 -5.85 -8.91
CA GLN A 488 -11.58 -6.02 -7.68
C GLN A 488 -12.53 -4.84 -7.51
N VAL A 489 -13.79 -5.12 -7.23
CA VAL A 489 -14.79 -4.09 -6.92
C VAL A 489 -15.28 -4.31 -5.49
N ASP A 490 -15.12 -3.30 -4.65
CA ASP A 490 -15.53 -3.30 -3.26
C ASP A 490 -17.05 -3.08 -3.15
N TYR A 491 -17.51 -2.02 -3.78
CA TYR A 491 -18.94 -1.74 -3.84
C TYR A 491 -19.35 -0.98 -5.10
N VAL A 492 -20.65 -1.05 -5.39
CA VAL A 492 -21.37 -0.13 -6.28
C VAL A 492 -22.52 0.48 -5.49
N ARG A 493 -22.56 1.81 -5.39
CA ARG A 493 -23.58 2.56 -4.63
C ARG A 493 -24.26 3.60 -5.52
N VAL A 494 -25.56 3.78 -5.35
CA VAL A 494 -26.37 4.78 -6.06
C VAL A 494 -27.13 5.63 -5.06
N PHE A 495 -26.93 6.93 -5.14
CA PHE A 495 -27.54 7.94 -4.28
C PHE A 495 -28.43 8.87 -5.12
N GLN A 496 -29.64 9.16 -4.61
CA GLN A 496 -30.61 10.07 -5.25
C GLN A 496 -31.30 11.00 -4.24
#